data_74b62d478cd6bb7d7c2ccdb0f4b1a828
#
_entry.id   74b62d478cd6bb7d7c2ccdb0f4b1a828
#
_cell.length_a   1.000
_cell.length_b   1.000
_cell.length_c   1.000
_cell.angle_alpha   90.00
_cell.angle_beta   90.00
_cell.angle_gamma   90.00
#
_symmetry.space_group_name_H-M   'P 1'
#
loop_
_entity.id
_entity.type
_entity.pdbx_description
1 polymer ?
#
loop_
_entity_poly.entity_id
_entity_poly.type
_entity_poly.pdbx_seq_one_letter_code
_entity_poly.pdbx_strand_id
1 'polypeptide(L)'
;MTKDQIKALQSIGKGIIEAANLNSTGAPGGVIYSALMSHGATYNQFQQIMSTLVRHGFLLHDDDSSTYHTTEAGLQWAKKV
;
A
#
# COMPACT_ATOMS: atom_id res chain seq x y z
N MET A 1 1.51 -18.87 3.73
CA MET A 1 0.57 -17.90 4.30
C MET A 1 -0.76 -18.54 4.60
N THR A 2 -1.33 -18.22 5.76
CA THR A 2 -2.68 -18.66 6.09
C THR A 2 -3.72 -17.81 5.34
N LYS A 3 -4.96 -18.28 5.29
CA LYS A 3 -6.04 -17.51 4.67
C LYS A 3 -6.28 -16.19 5.38
N ASP A 4 -6.14 -16.17 6.71
CA ASP A 4 -6.32 -14.95 7.50
C ASP A 4 -5.22 -13.92 7.20
N GLN A 5 -3.99 -14.39 7.02
CA GLN A 5 -2.88 -13.51 6.64
C GLN A 5 -3.08 -12.92 5.26
N ILE A 6 -3.58 -13.72 4.32
CA ILE A 6 -3.87 -13.25 2.97
C ILE A 6 -4.98 -12.20 2.99
N LYS A 7 -6.04 -12.43 3.75
CA LYS A 7 -7.14 -11.47 3.88
C LYS A 7 -6.67 -10.17 4.53
N ALA A 8 -5.84 -10.27 5.56
CA ALA A 8 -5.29 -9.09 6.23
C ALA A 8 -4.42 -8.27 5.24
N LEU A 9 -3.58 -8.95 4.48
CA LEU A 9 -2.73 -8.30 3.47
C LEU A 9 -3.59 -7.61 2.40
N GLN A 10 -4.65 -8.26 1.94
CA GLN A 10 -5.55 -7.68 0.95
C GLN A 10 -6.26 -6.45 1.49
N SER A 11 -6.77 -6.48 2.72
CA SER A 11 -7.43 -5.34 3.34
C SER A 11 -6.49 -4.17 3.52
N ILE A 12 -5.29 -4.42 4.02
CA ILE A 12 -4.28 -3.39 4.23
C ILE A 12 -3.83 -2.82 2.89
N GLY A 13 -3.56 -3.69 1.91
CA GLY A 13 -3.16 -3.27 0.58
C GLY A 13 -4.21 -2.43 -0.12
N LYS A 14 -5.47 -2.82 -0.02
CA LYS A 14 -6.58 -2.04 -0.57
C LYS A 14 -6.65 -0.66 0.06
N GLY A 15 -6.50 -0.57 1.38
CA GLY A 15 -6.51 0.70 2.08
C GLY A 15 -5.36 1.61 1.65
N ILE A 16 -4.17 1.03 1.46
CA ILE A 16 -3.01 1.79 0.99
C ILE A 16 -3.26 2.34 -0.41
N ILE A 17 -3.77 1.50 -1.32
CA ILE A 17 -4.03 1.89 -2.69
C ILE A 17 -5.08 3.00 -2.75
N GLU A 18 -6.14 2.87 -1.97
CA GLU A 18 -7.18 3.90 -1.92
C GLU A 18 -6.65 5.21 -1.35
N ALA A 19 -5.84 5.14 -0.29
CA ALA A 19 -5.24 6.33 0.32
C ALA A 19 -4.30 7.03 -0.66
N ALA A 20 -3.47 6.27 -1.38
CA ALA A 20 -2.57 6.85 -2.38
C ALA A 20 -3.34 7.48 -3.53
N ASN A 21 -4.48 6.90 -3.90
CA ASN A 21 -5.30 7.41 -4.99
C ASN A 21 -6.02 8.72 -4.64
N LEU A 22 -6.26 8.97 -3.36
CA LEU A 22 -6.89 10.21 -2.92
C LEU A 22 -5.99 11.44 -3.07
N ASN A 23 -4.69 11.23 -3.21
CA ASN A 23 -3.72 12.31 -3.32
C ASN A 23 -3.20 12.39 -4.75
N SER A 24 -3.50 13.49 -5.45
CA SER A 24 -3.07 13.68 -6.84
C SER A 24 -1.54 13.73 -6.97
N THR A 25 -0.84 14.13 -5.90
CA THR A 25 0.62 14.21 -5.87
C THR A 25 1.26 12.96 -5.28
N GLY A 26 0.46 11.95 -4.93
CA GLY A 26 0.93 10.72 -4.30
C GLY A 26 0.89 10.80 -2.78
N ALA A 27 0.95 9.64 -2.12
CA ALA A 27 0.91 9.56 -0.66
C ALA A 27 2.33 9.47 -0.10
N PRO A 28 2.72 10.34 0.85
CA PRO A 28 4.02 10.22 1.51
C PRO A 28 4.12 8.90 2.26
N GLY A 29 5.29 8.24 2.14
CA GLY A 29 5.51 6.95 2.81
C GLY A 29 5.36 7.02 4.31
N GLY A 30 5.77 8.13 4.93
CA GLY A 30 5.63 8.31 6.37
C GLY A 30 4.18 8.35 6.85
N VAL A 31 3.28 8.93 6.06
CA VAL A 31 1.85 8.95 6.37
C VAL A 31 1.27 7.54 6.30
N ILE A 32 1.63 6.79 5.26
CA ILE A 32 1.19 5.39 5.12
C ILE A 32 1.71 4.55 6.29
N TYR A 33 2.97 4.72 6.65
CA TYR A 33 3.57 4.00 7.75
C TYR A 33 2.87 4.32 9.08
N SER A 34 2.57 5.60 9.34
CA SER A 34 1.86 6.00 10.55
C SER A 34 0.48 5.36 10.63
N ALA A 35 -0.24 5.32 9.51
CA ALA A 35 -1.55 4.67 9.46
C ALA A 35 -1.45 3.18 9.76
N LEU A 36 -0.46 2.50 9.18
CA LEU A 36 -0.27 1.06 9.42
C LEU A 36 0.17 0.78 10.84
N MET A 37 1.02 1.63 11.43
CA MET A 37 1.42 1.49 12.82
C MET A 37 0.23 1.56 13.78
N SER A 38 -0.73 2.42 13.50
CA SER A 38 -1.92 2.54 14.34
C SER A 38 -2.78 1.28 14.28
N HIS A 39 -2.58 0.44 13.27
CA HIS A 39 -3.22 -0.88 13.16
C HIS A 39 -2.33 -2.01 13.66
N GLY A 40 -1.21 -1.70 14.29
CA GLY A 40 -0.32 -2.68 14.89
C GLY A 40 0.75 -3.24 13.98
N ALA A 41 0.96 -2.65 12.81
CA ALA A 41 2.00 -3.12 11.89
C ALA A 41 3.38 -2.66 12.36
N THR A 42 4.39 -3.54 12.18
CA THR A 42 5.78 -3.18 12.43
C THR A 42 6.38 -2.52 11.19
N TYR A 43 7.56 -1.89 11.37
CA TYR A 43 8.28 -1.30 10.25
C TYR A 43 8.63 -2.33 9.18
N ASN A 44 9.04 -3.53 9.60
CA ASN A 44 9.36 -4.60 8.66
C ASN A 44 8.13 -5.05 7.86
N GLN A 45 6.98 -5.15 8.53
CA GLN A 45 5.73 -5.49 7.87
C GLN A 45 5.34 -4.41 6.86
N PHE A 46 5.48 -3.14 7.24
CA PHE A 46 5.23 -2.03 6.33
C PHE A 46 6.09 -2.13 5.07
N GLN A 47 7.40 -2.36 5.25
CA GLN A 47 8.31 -2.47 4.11
C GLN A 47 7.97 -3.65 3.20
N GLN A 48 7.61 -4.79 3.78
CA GLN A 48 7.23 -5.96 3.00
C GLN A 48 5.96 -5.72 2.20
N ILE A 49 4.96 -5.07 2.80
CA ILE A 49 3.71 -4.76 2.12
C ILE A 49 3.94 -3.81 0.97
N MET A 50 4.67 -2.71 1.21
CA MET A 50 4.92 -1.71 0.18
C MET A 50 5.75 -2.30 -0.96
N SER A 51 6.79 -3.09 -0.65
CA SER A 51 7.60 -3.76 -1.66
C SER A 51 6.78 -4.72 -2.50
N THR A 52 5.86 -5.45 -1.88
CA THR A 52 4.99 -6.39 -2.59
C THR A 52 4.07 -5.66 -3.55
N LEU A 53 3.45 -4.58 -3.10
CA LEU A 53 2.55 -3.80 -3.96
C LEU A 53 3.29 -3.17 -5.14
N VAL A 54 4.49 -2.65 -4.91
CA VAL A 54 5.31 -2.09 -5.98
C VAL A 54 5.73 -3.18 -6.95
N ARG A 55 6.16 -4.33 -6.44
CA ARG A 55 6.60 -5.45 -7.27
C ARG A 55 5.50 -5.96 -8.20
N HIS A 56 4.27 -5.98 -7.72
CA HIS A 56 3.11 -6.40 -8.51
C HIS A 56 2.60 -5.31 -9.45
N GLY A 57 3.18 -4.12 -9.40
CA GLY A 57 2.78 -3.03 -10.26
C GLY A 57 1.53 -2.30 -9.79
N PHE A 58 1.10 -2.50 -8.55
CA PHE A 58 -0.08 -1.85 -7.98
C PHE A 58 0.20 -0.45 -7.46
N LEU A 59 1.46 -0.20 -7.09
CA LEU A 59 1.93 1.12 -6.67
C LEU A 59 3.21 1.46 -7.42
N LEU A 60 3.41 2.75 -7.62
CA LEU A 60 4.63 3.30 -8.19
C LEU A 60 5.31 4.14 -7.12
N HIS A 61 6.58 3.86 -6.82
CA HIS A 61 7.35 4.60 -5.84
C HIS A 61 8.17 5.69 -6.53
N ASP A 62 7.98 6.93 -6.09
CA ASP A 62 8.77 8.07 -6.55
C ASP A 62 9.85 8.34 -5.50
N ASP A 63 11.09 8.00 -5.82
CA ASP A 63 12.22 8.16 -4.90
C ASP A 63 12.53 9.63 -4.60
N ASP A 64 12.33 10.52 -5.57
CA ASP A 64 12.66 11.93 -5.42
C ASP A 64 11.76 12.61 -4.38
N SER A 65 10.47 12.28 -4.37
CA SER A 65 9.52 12.88 -3.44
C SER A 65 9.17 11.96 -2.27
N SER A 66 9.70 10.73 -2.26
CA SER A 66 9.37 9.70 -1.26
C SER A 66 7.87 9.45 -1.15
N THR A 67 7.18 9.46 -2.29
CA THR A 67 5.72 9.24 -2.34
C THR A 67 5.40 7.98 -3.12
N TYR A 68 4.17 7.49 -2.90
CA TYR A 68 3.63 6.33 -3.61
C TYR A 68 2.40 6.75 -4.38
N HIS A 69 2.31 6.30 -5.63
CA HIS A 69 1.18 6.58 -6.52
C HIS A 69 0.46 5.30 -6.88
N THR A 70 -0.87 5.33 -6.90
CA THR A 70 -1.65 4.19 -7.32
C THR A 70 -1.63 4.07 -8.85
N THR A 71 -1.43 2.84 -9.33
CA THR A 71 -1.46 2.54 -10.77
C THR A 71 -2.85 2.08 -11.17
N GLU A 72 -3.11 2.02 -12.48
CA GLU A 72 -4.34 1.45 -13.01
C GLU A 72 -4.53 0.00 -12.54
N ALA A 73 -3.46 -0.79 -12.58
CA ALA A 73 -3.50 -2.17 -12.11
C ALA A 73 -3.85 -2.24 -10.61
N GLY A 74 -3.34 -1.29 -9.81
CA GLY A 74 -3.65 -1.21 -8.39
C GLY A 74 -5.12 -0.93 -8.15
N LEU A 75 -5.70 0.00 -8.90
CA LEU A 75 -7.12 0.31 -8.79
C LEU A 75 -7.99 -0.89 -9.14
N GLN A 76 -7.63 -1.61 -10.20
CA GLN A 76 -8.37 -2.81 -10.61
C GLN A 76 -8.29 -3.89 -9.53
N TRP A 77 -7.11 -4.10 -8.97
CA TRP A 77 -6.94 -5.07 -7.90
C TRP A 77 -7.77 -4.70 -6.66
N ALA A 78 -7.76 -3.43 -6.26
CA ALA A 78 -8.50 -2.96 -5.08
C ALA A 78 -10.02 -3.16 -5.23
N LYS A 79 -10.53 -3.09 -6.46
CA LYS A 79 -11.95 -3.33 -6.72
C LYS A 79 -12.33 -4.79 -6.56
N LYS A 80 -11.37 -5.72 -6.69
CA LYS A 80 -11.62 -7.16 -6.63
C LYS A 80 -11.50 -7.73 -5.22
N VAL A 81 -10.87 -7.04 -4.31
CA VAL A 81 -10.64 -7.54 -2.95
C VAL A 81 -11.52 -6.89 -1.90
#